data_de54f03973d4423bb168294fe7c3ae82
#
_entry.id   de54f03973d4423bb168294fe7c3ae82
#
_cell.length_a   1.000
_cell.length_b   1.000
_cell.length_c   1.000
_cell.angle_alpha   90.00
_cell.angle_beta   90.00
_cell.angle_gamma   90.00
#
_symmetry.space_group_name_H-M   'P 1'
#
loop_
_entity.id
_entity.type
_entity.pdbx_description
1 polymer ?
#
loop_
_entity_poly.entity_id
_entity_poly.type
_entity_poly.pdbx_seq_one_letter_code
_entity_poly.pdbx_strand_id
1 'polypeptide(L)'
;MGVDHARAFGDAVAGASMWALAVAPQASHPGVGEALTRHLAEHFLARGHASLDVSVLHDNHQALALYSKLGFQPLPVFAVKRRNAINQPLFSETDAADGLNPYARIIVDEAQRRGIRVEVVDPQGGYFRLEHGGRSVVCRESLSELTSAVAMSRCADKRVTARLLAGAGLRVPAQMPAGTSADHEAFLRRHGAVVVKPVDGEQGRGVSVNLRSLEEVETAIEHASQAGSGVLLEAFCEGQDLRIVVIGHQVVAAALRRPATIVGDGQTTVASLIDKQSRRRAAATGGESQIPVDDETRRCLAAQGLGLQDVLPPGVTVAVRRTANLHTGGTIHDVTDRLHPTLRAVAEQASRVLDIPVTGLDLLVPDVEGPDHVFIEANERPGLANHEPQPTAERFIDLLFPSTARQAATAFAPSHPETP
;
A
#
# COMPACT_ATOMS: atom_id res chain seq x y z
N MET A 1 -36.64 -12.72 -20.12
CA MET A 1 -35.79 -13.34 -19.10
C MET A 1 -34.52 -12.53 -19.03
N GLY A 2 -34.26 -11.86 -17.93
CA GLY A 2 -33.01 -11.15 -17.69
C GLY A 2 -32.08 -12.05 -16.89
N VAL A 3 -30.85 -12.22 -17.35
CA VAL A 3 -29.78 -12.84 -16.58
C VAL A 3 -28.77 -11.76 -16.33
N ASP A 4 -28.49 -11.50 -15.07
CA ASP A 4 -27.46 -10.56 -14.66
C ASP A 4 -26.32 -11.36 -14.03
N HIS A 5 -25.08 -10.97 -14.35
CA HIS A 5 -23.89 -11.47 -13.67
C HIS A 5 -23.65 -10.75 -12.33
N ALA A 6 -24.54 -9.84 -11.93
CA ALA A 6 -24.49 -9.19 -10.64
C ALA A 6 -24.85 -10.20 -9.53
N ARG A 7 -24.00 -10.33 -8.59
CA ARG A 7 -24.01 -11.27 -7.48
C ARG A 7 -25.07 -10.91 -6.47
N ALA A 8 -25.91 -11.89 -6.11
CA ALA A 8 -26.73 -11.75 -4.94
C ALA A 8 -26.05 -12.35 -3.69
N PHE A 9 -25.52 -13.55 -3.82
CA PHE A 9 -24.94 -14.32 -2.70
C PHE A 9 -24.03 -15.43 -3.25
N GLY A 10 -22.90 -15.68 -2.64
CA GLY A 10 -22.03 -16.80 -2.93
C GLY A 10 -20.80 -16.50 -3.77
N ASP A 11 -20.13 -17.52 -4.23
CA ASP A 11 -18.88 -17.47 -4.98
C ASP A 11 -19.04 -16.69 -6.28
N ALA A 12 -18.44 -15.57 -6.30
CA ALA A 12 -18.65 -14.53 -7.26
C ALA A 12 -18.08 -14.81 -8.66
N VAL A 13 -17.27 -15.82 -8.84
CA VAL A 13 -16.61 -16.13 -10.13
C VAL A 13 -17.12 -17.46 -10.70
N ALA A 14 -17.45 -18.41 -9.85
CA ALA A 14 -17.97 -19.70 -10.28
C ALA A 14 -19.50 -19.77 -10.32
N GLY A 15 -20.22 -18.74 -9.86
CA GLY A 15 -21.67 -18.67 -9.76
C GLY A 15 -22.34 -17.78 -10.80
N ALA A 16 -23.54 -18.14 -11.22
CA ALA A 16 -24.46 -17.32 -11.99
C ALA A 16 -25.73 -17.08 -11.21
N SER A 17 -26.38 -15.93 -11.41
CA SER A 17 -27.64 -15.58 -10.70
C SER A 17 -28.78 -15.39 -11.69
N MET A 18 -29.93 -15.99 -11.36
CA MET A 18 -31.18 -15.82 -12.11
C MET A 18 -32.13 -14.88 -11.32
N TRP A 19 -32.42 -13.71 -11.87
CA TRP A 19 -33.18 -12.66 -11.18
C TRP A 19 -34.67 -12.62 -11.51
N ALA A 20 -35.07 -13.08 -12.69
CA ALA A 20 -36.46 -13.06 -13.11
C ALA A 20 -36.77 -14.21 -14.03
N LEU A 21 -37.58 -15.14 -13.56
CA LEU A 21 -38.22 -16.18 -14.37
C LEU A 21 -39.72 -15.90 -14.41
N ALA A 22 -40.22 -15.55 -15.57
CA ALA A 22 -41.63 -15.38 -15.77
C ALA A 22 -42.13 -16.23 -16.94
N VAL A 23 -43.21 -16.93 -16.72
CA VAL A 23 -43.91 -17.71 -17.73
C VAL A 23 -45.30 -17.09 -17.90
N ALA A 24 -45.67 -16.79 -19.13
CA ALA A 24 -47.00 -16.20 -19.41
C ALA A 24 -48.11 -17.15 -18.92
N PRO A 25 -49.18 -16.66 -18.28
CA PRO A 25 -50.28 -17.50 -17.84
C PRO A 25 -50.95 -18.33 -18.94
N GLN A 26 -50.86 -17.80 -20.17
CA GLN A 26 -51.43 -18.43 -21.37
C GLN A 26 -50.44 -19.37 -22.07
N ALA A 27 -49.28 -19.65 -21.49
CA ALA A 27 -48.36 -20.60 -22.10
C ALA A 27 -48.98 -21.99 -22.21
N SER A 28 -49.08 -22.44 -23.44
CA SER A 28 -49.84 -23.67 -23.81
C SER A 28 -49.13 -24.99 -23.43
N HIS A 29 -47.89 -24.90 -22.98
CA HIS A 29 -47.08 -26.08 -22.68
C HIS A 29 -46.79 -26.16 -21.19
N PRO A 30 -47.13 -27.26 -20.51
CA PRO A 30 -46.72 -27.50 -19.13
C PRO A 30 -45.19 -27.69 -19.05
N GLY A 31 -44.57 -27.23 -17.96
CA GLY A 31 -43.14 -27.41 -17.72
C GLY A 31 -42.23 -26.37 -18.34
N VAL A 32 -42.76 -25.28 -18.91
CA VAL A 32 -41.94 -24.19 -19.50
C VAL A 32 -40.96 -23.61 -18.50
N GLY A 33 -41.36 -23.37 -17.24
CA GLY A 33 -40.46 -22.84 -16.21
C GLY A 33 -39.28 -23.79 -15.90
N GLU A 34 -39.57 -25.09 -15.87
CA GLU A 34 -38.53 -26.11 -15.70
C GLU A 34 -37.56 -26.14 -16.89
N ALA A 35 -38.09 -26.15 -18.12
CA ALA A 35 -37.26 -26.15 -19.33
C ALA A 35 -36.34 -24.92 -19.42
N LEU A 36 -36.88 -23.75 -19.09
CA LEU A 36 -36.10 -22.51 -19.09
C LEU A 36 -34.99 -22.52 -18.03
N THR A 37 -35.28 -23.02 -16.82
CA THR A 37 -34.28 -23.11 -15.74
C THR A 37 -33.18 -24.12 -16.10
N ARG A 38 -33.53 -25.27 -16.65
CA ARG A 38 -32.55 -26.27 -17.13
C ARG A 38 -31.67 -25.72 -18.22
N HIS A 39 -32.25 -25.05 -19.22
CA HIS A 39 -31.50 -24.47 -20.32
C HIS A 39 -30.51 -23.41 -19.82
N LEU A 40 -30.89 -22.56 -18.84
CA LEU A 40 -29.99 -21.59 -18.23
C LEU A 40 -28.87 -22.27 -17.45
N ALA A 41 -29.18 -23.32 -16.67
CA ALA A 41 -28.16 -24.06 -15.94
C ALA A 41 -27.13 -24.69 -16.89
N GLU A 42 -27.58 -25.33 -17.97
CA GLU A 42 -26.72 -25.90 -19.02
C GLU A 42 -25.85 -24.80 -19.68
N HIS A 43 -26.44 -23.65 -19.99
CA HIS A 43 -25.75 -22.55 -20.62
C HIS A 43 -24.61 -21.98 -19.74
N PHE A 44 -24.84 -21.86 -18.43
CA PHE A 44 -23.81 -21.38 -17.51
C PHE A 44 -22.76 -22.45 -17.18
N LEU A 45 -23.18 -23.73 -17.06
CA LEU A 45 -22.27 -24.83 -16.90
C LEU A 45 -21.29 -24.92 -18.09
N ALA A 46 -21.76 -24.75 -19.31
CA ALA A 46 -20.94 -24.76 -20.52
C ALA A 46 -19.94 -23.56 -20.56
N ARG A 47 -20.15 -22.53 -19.73
CA ARG A 47 -19.25 -21.41 -19.54
C ARG A 47 -18.35 -21.50 -18.31
N GLY A 48 -18.36 -22.64 -17.63
CA GLY A 48 -17.51 -22.93 -16.48
C GLY A 48 -18.07 -22.44 -15.15
N HIS A 49 -19.36 -22.04 -15.08
CA HIS A 49 -19.99 -21.70 -13.80
C HIS A 49 -20.33 -22.97 -13.02
N ALA A 50 -19.97 -23.01 -11.73
CA ALA A 50 -20.19 -24.15 -10.86
C ALA A 50 -21.54 -24.13 -10.11
N SER A 51 -22.19 -22.94 -10.03
CA SER A 51 -23.45 -22.75 -9.33
C SER A 51 -24.39 -21.80 -10.07
N LEU A 52 -25.70 -21.98 -9.83
CA LEU A 52 -26.76 -21.09 -10.27
C LEU A 52 -27.61 -20.70 -9.07
N ASP A 53 -27.57 -19.44 -8.69
CA ASP A 53 -28.35 -18.88 -7.60
C ASP A 53 -29.68 -18.31 -8.09
N VAL A 54 -30.71 -18.45 -7.28
CA VAL A 54 -32.04 -17.88 -7.57
C VAL A 54 -32.62 -17.25 -6.31
N SER A 55 -33.14 -16.04 -6.43
CA SER A 55 -33.91 -15.38 -5.38
C SER A 55 -35.40 -15.57 -5.62
N VAL A 56 -36.09 -16.05 -4.60
CA VAL A 56 -37.55 -16.26 -4.65
C VAL A 56 -38.21 -15.73 -3.40
N LEU A 57 -39.40 -15.14 -3.52
CA LEU A 57 -40.17 -14.70 -2.37
C LEU A 57 -40.65 -15.92 -1.58
N HIS A 58 -40.64 -15.82 -0.25
CA HIS A 58 -40.99 -16.92 0.66
C HIS A 58 -42.44 -17.41 0.52
N ASP A 59 -43.33 -16.62 -0.03
CA ASP A 59 -44.74 -16.90 -0.30
C ASP A 59 -45.00 -17.41 -1.73
N ASN A 60 -43.97 -17.47 -2.58
CA ASN A 60 -44.09 -18.03 -3.94
C ASN A 60 -43.90 -19.55 -3.92
N HIS A 61 -44.90 -20.26 -3.38
CA HIS A 61 -44.86 -21.70 -3.22
C HIS A 61 -44.68 -22.49 -4.52
N GLN A 62 -45.16 -21.98 -5.66
CA GLN A 62 -45.00 -22.60 -6.97
C GLN A 62 -43.54 -22.56 -7.42
N ALA A 63 -42.88 -21.42 -7.30
CA ALA A 63 -41.47 -21.29 -7.63
C ALA A 63 -40.58 -22.12 -6.68
N LEU A 64 -40.87 -22.09 -5.37
CA LEU A 64 -40.18 -22.91 -4.38
C LEU A 64 -40.28 -24.39 -4.68
N ALA A 65 -41.47 -24.90 -5.05
CA ALA A 65 -41.68 -26.31 -5.45
C ALA A 65 -40.89 -26.66 -6.72
N LEU A 66 -40.84 -25.76 -7.72
CA LEU A 66 -40.07 -25.94 -8.95
C LEU A 66 -38.58 -26.05 -8.64
N TYR A 67 -38.03 -25.10 -7.89
CA TYR A 67 -36.61 -25.09 -7.60
C TYR A 67 -36.19 -26.27 -6.71
N SER A 68 -36.99 -26.62 -5.71
CA SER A 68 -36.78 -27.84 -4.92
C SER A 68 -36.76 -29.11 -5.79
N LYS A 69 -37.71 -29.25 -6.73
CA LYS A 69 -37.74 -30.35 -7.70
C LYS A 69 -36.50 -30.41 -8.58
N LEU A 70 -35.92 -29.24 -8.93
CA LEU A 70 -34.69 -29.12 -9.71
C LEU A 70 -33.41 -29.30 -8.91
N GLY A 71 -33.51 -29.57 -7.60
CA GLY A 71 -32.36 -29.82 -6.74
C GLY A 71 -31.70 -28.56 -6.15
N PHE A 72 -32.34 -27.38 -6.27
CA PHE A 72 -31.86 -26.21 -5.58
C PHE A 72 -31.96 -26.38 -4.05
N GLN A 73 -30.92 -25.99 -3.36
CA GLN A 73 -30.86 -26.00 -1.92
C GLN A 73 -31.23 -24.63 -1.34
N PRO A 74 -32.15 -24.54 -0.36
CA PRO A 74 -32.44 -23.27 0.28
C PRO A 74 -31.24 -22.84 1.13
N LEU A 75 -30.78 -21.62 0.87
CA LEU A 75 -29.78 -20.96 1.71
C LEU A 75 -30.49 -19.95 2.65
N PRO A 76 -30.14 -19.91 3.94
CA PRO A 76 -30.66 -18.91 4.85
C PRO A 76 -30.09 -17.54 4.45
N VAL A 77 -30.94 -16.71 3.85
CA VAL A 77 -30.56 -15.39 3.39
C VAL A 77 -31.43 -14.33 4.04
N PHE A 78 -30.81 -13.35 4.65
CA PHE A 78 -31.48 -12.18 5.18
C PHE A 78 -31.23 -10.98 4.26
N ALA A 79 -32.24 -10.56 3.50
CA ALA A 79 -32.15 -9.35 2.68
C ALA A 79 -32.63 -8.15 3.50
N VAL A 80 -31.77 -7.21 3.80
CA VAL A 80 -32.10 -5.97 4.49
C VAL A 80 -31.99 -4.81 3.49
N LYS A 81 -33.12 -4.20 3.15
CA LYS A 81 -33.19 -3.14 2.13
C LYS A 81 -32.63 -1.79 2.58
N ARG A 82 -32.66 -1.48 3.86
CA ARG A 82 -32.15 -0.22 4.43
C ARG A 82 -31.59 -0.43 5.82
N ARG A 83 -30.44 0.13 6.05
CA ARG A 83 -29.81 0.19 7.37
C ARG A 83 -30.54 1.21 8.25
N ASN A 84 -30.91 0.83 9.47
CA ASN A 84 -31.51 1.70 10.48
C ASN A 84 -31.05 1.24 11.88
N ALA A 85 -31.40 1.99 12.93
CA ALA A 85 -30.96 1.69 14.29
C ALA A 85 -31.42 0.31 14.81
N ILE A 86 -32.53 -0.24 14.30
CA ILE A 86 -33.08 -1.53 14.75
C ILE A 86 -32.33 -2.69 14.09
N ASN A 87 -32.05 -2.59 12.79
CA ASN A 87 -31.39 -3.65 12.04
C ASN A 87 -29.87 -3.47 11.93
N GLN A 88 -29.33 -2.40 12.51
CA GLN A 88 -27.90 -2.13 12.57
C GLN A 88 -27.06 -3.36 13.02
N PRO A 89 -27.49 -4.10 14.09
CA PRO A 89 -26.77 -5.30 14.52
C PRO A 89 -26.76 -6.46 13.52
N LEU A 90 -27.70 -6.48 12.55
CA LEU A 90 -27.75 -7.50 11.49
C LEU A 90 -26.73 -7.21 10.37
N PHE A 91 -26.21 -6.00 10.31
CA PHE A 91 -25.12 -5.61 9.41
C PHE A 91 -23.76 -5.62 10.12
N SER A 92 -23.74 -5.78 11.43
CA SER A 92 -22.55 -6.11 12.17
C SER A 92 -22.26 -7.61 11.99
N GLU A 93 -21.89 -8.02 10.79
CA GLU A 93 -20.74 -8.89 10.73
C GLU A 93 -19.69 -8.19 11.59
N THR A 94 -19.10 -8.90 12.55
CA THR A 94 -17.81 -8.48 13.14
C THR A 94 -17.02 -7.96 11.97
N ASP A 95 -16.69 -6.66 12.00
CA ASP A 95 -15.95 -6.02 10.92
C ASP A 95 -14.75 -6.92 10.66
N ALA A 96 -14.71 -7.61 9.51
CA ALA A 96 -13.65 -8.58 9.23
C ALA A 96 -12.28 -7.91 9.30
N ALA A 97 -12.24 -6.56 9.26
CA ALA A 97 -11.08 -5.73 9.44
C ALA A 97 -10.83 -5.33 10.91
N ASP A 98 -11.65 -5.83 11.87
CA ASP A 98 -11.51 -5.45 13.27
C ASP A 98 -10.15 -5.89 13.82
N GLY A 99 -9.41 -4.96 14.41
CA GLY A 99 -8.07 -5.17 14.93
C GLY A 99 -6.94 -5.09 13.89
N LEU A 100 -7.21 -4.92 12.61
CA LEU A 100 -6.18 -4.66 11.60
C LEU A 100 -5.66 -3.21 11.69
N ASN A 101 -4.36 -3.06 11.46
CA ASN A 101 -3.76 -1.74 11.30
C ASN A 101 -4.24 -1.05 10.01
N PRO A 102 -4.08 0.29 9.88
CA PRO A 102 -4.55 1.05 8.72
C PRO A 102 -4.01 0.56 7.37
N TYR A 103 -2.80 0.00 7.34
CA TYR A 103 -2.14 -0.47 6.11
C TYR A 103 -2.78 -1.75 5.54
N ALA A 104 -3.19 -2.66 6.43
CA ALA A 104 -3.95 -3.85 6.04
C ALA A 104 -5.43 -3.49 5.75
N ARG A 105 -6.01 -2.59 6.55
CA ARG A 105 -7.42 -2.22 6.50
C ARG A 105 -7.82 -1.64 5.14
N ILE A 106 -7.05 -0.71 4.57
CA ILE A 106 -7.37 -0.11 3.26
C ILE A 106 -7.47 -1.16 2.15
N ILE A 107 -6.65 -2.21 2.22
CA ILE A 107 -6.65 -3.31 1.24
C ILE A 107 -7.87 -4.21 1.45
N VAL A 108 -8.18 -4.53 2.70
CA VAL A 108 -9.34 -5.35 3.08
C VAL A 108 -10.64 -4.65 2.70
N ASP A 109 -10.78 -3.37 3.01
CA ASP A 109 -11.96 -2.56 2.66
C ASP A 109 -12.19 -2.54 1.13
N GLU A 110 -11.13 -2.37 0.35
CA GLU A 110 -11.22 -2.42 -1.11
C GLU A 110 -11.57 -3.83 -1.62
N ALA A 111 -11.00 -4.88 -1.04
CA ALA A 111 -11.33 -6.27 -1.40
C ALA A 111 -12.81 -6.57 -1.11
N GLN A 112 -13.32 -6.19 0.06
CA GLN A 112 -14.72 -6.36 0.42
C GLN A 112 -15.65 -5.55 -0.49
N ARG A 113 -15.26 -4.31 -0.85
CA ARG A 113 -16.01 -3.48 -1.78
C ARG A 113 -16.19 -4.15 -3.15
N ARG A 114 -15.23 -4.99 -3.56
CA ARG A 114 -15.29 -5.78 -4.81
C ARG A 114 -15.96 -7.14 -4.64
N GLY A 115 -16.42 -7.49 -3.44
CA GLY A 115 -17.03 -8.78 -3.13
C GLY A 115 -16.01 -9.92 -3.06
N ILE A 116 -14.74 -9.62 -2.81
CA ILE A 116 -13.70 -10.59 -2.51
C ILE A 116 -13.89 -11.02 -1.05
N ARG A 117 -13.88 -12.33 -0.80
CA ARG A 117 -13.93 -12.86 0.56
C ARG A 117 -12.64 -12.56 1.29
N VAL A 118 -12.77 -12.09 2.53
CA VAL A 118 -11.65 -11.79 3.41
C VAL A 118 -11.71 -12.68 4.65
N GLU A 119 -10.58 -13.26 5.00
CA GLU A 119 -10.34 -13.97 6.26
C GLU A 119 -9.13 -13.33 6.94
N VAL A 120 -9.33 -12.72 8.11
CA VAL A 120 -8.21 -12.20 8.91
C VAL A 120 -7.53 -13.38 9.60
N VAL A 121 -6.25 -13.57 9.30
CA VAL A 121 -5.45 -14.69 9.83
C VAL A 121 -4.77 -14.31 11.13
N ASP A 122 -4.17 -13.12 11.18
CA ASP A 122 -3.54 -12.54 12.37
C ASP A 122 -3.67 -11.01 12.31
N PRO A 123 -4.58 -10.43 13.10
CA PRO A 123 -4.82 -8.99 13.08
C PRO A 123 -3.63 -8.18 13.59
N GLN A 124 -2.88 -8.69 14.57
CA GLN A 124 -1.73 -7.99 15.13
C GLN A 124 -0.55 -7.93 14.16
N GLY A 125 -0.32 -9.01 13.41
CA GLY A 125 0.71 -9.08 12.37
C GLY A 125 0.29 -8.47 11.03
N GLY A 126 -0.98 -8.06 10.87
CA GLY A 126 -1.53 -7.54 9.63
C GLY A 126 -1.72 -8.60 8.53
N TYR A 127 -1.92 -9.89 8.92
CA TYR A 127 -2.09 -11.00 7.99
C TYR A 127 -3.57 -11.25 7.69
N PHE A 128 -3.88 -11.38 6.41
CA PHE A 128 -5.21 -11.73 5.92
C PHE A 128 -5.13 -12.56 4.65
N ARG A 129 -6.20 -13.31 4.38
CA ARG A 129 -6.39 -14.08 3.15
C ARG A 129 -7.51 -13.46 2.33
N LEU A 130 -7.27 -13.35 1.04
CA LEU A 130 -8.25 -12.89 0.04
C LEU A 130 -8.62 -14.05 -0.87
N GLU A 131 -9.91 -14.27 -1.10
CA GLU A 131 -10.40 -15.36 -1.94
C GLU A 131 -11.43 -14.86 -2.95
N HIS A 132 -11.21 -15.20 -4.22
CA HIS A 132 -12.14 -14.86 -5.29
C HIS A 132 -11.92 -15.76 -6.50
N GLY A 133 -13.01 -16.36 -7.03
CA GLY A 133 -12.97 -17.16 -8.24
C GLY A 133 -12.03 -18.34 -8.20
N GLY A 134 -11.97 -19.04 -7.06
CA GLY A 134 -11.08 -20.18 -6.87
C GLY A 134 -9.62 -19.80 -6.64
N ARG A 135 -9.27 -18.50 -6.68
CA ARG A 135 -7.95 -18.00 -6.32
C ARG A 135 -7.92 -17.56 -4.87
N SER A 136 -6.93 -18.02 -4.13
CA SER A 136 -6.64 -17.60 -2.76
C SER A 136 -5.26 -16.96 -2.71
N VAL A 137 -5.11 -15.84 -2.00
CA VAL A 137 -3.84 -15.13 -1.81
C VAL A 137 -3.73 -14.71 -0.36
N VAL A 138 -2.63 -15.07 0.29
CA VAL A 138 -2.31 -14.57 1.64
C VAL A 138 -1.46 -13.32 1.53
N CYS A 139 -1.81 -12.32 2.32
CA CYS A 139 -1.11 -11.06 2.39
C CYS A 139 -0.70 -10.73 3.83
N ARG A 140 0.39 -10.02 3.97
CA ARG A 140 0.75 -9.25 5.16
C ARG A 140 0.81 -7.79 4.75
N GLU A 141 -0.26 -7.03 5.04
CA GLU A 141 -0.41 -5.68 4.48
C GLU A 141 -0.24 -5.70 2.94
N SER A 142 0.67 -4.91 2.36
CA SER A 142 0.95 -4.88 0.92
C SER A 142 1.92 -5.97 0.42
N LEU A 143 2.50 -6.76 1.31
CA LEU A 143 3.29 -7.93 0.95
C LEU A 143 2.36 -9.12 0.68
N SER A 144 2.47 -9.73 -0.49
CA SER A 144 1.65 -10.88 -0.89
C SER A 144 2.52 -12.05 -1.36
N GLU A 145 1.90 -13.20 -1.54
CA GLU A 145 2.54 -14.41 -2.12
C GLU A 145 3.12 -14.20 -3.54
N LEU A 146 2.80 -13.09 -4.21
CA LEU A 146 3.42 -12.73 -5.49
C LEU A 146 4.86 -12.25 -5.33
N THR A 147 5.26 -11.85 -4.12
CA THR A 147 6.64 -11.48 -3.81
C THR A 147 7.39 -12.73 -3.36
N SER A 148 8.37 -13.15 -4.16
CA SER A 148 9.16 -14.33 -3.82
C SER A 148 10.12 -14.05 -2.65
N ALA A 149 10.52 -15.10 -1.93
CA ALA A 149 11.53 -15.01 -0.88
C ALA A 149 12.87 -14.46 -1.44
N VAL A 150 13.16 -14.72 -2.71
CA VAL A 150 14.36 -14.17 -3.39
C VAL A 150 14.22 -12.65 -3.56
N ALA A 151 13.06 -12.16 -4.00
CA ALA A 151 12.81 -10.72 -4.13
C ALA A 151 12.89 -10.02 -2.75
N MET A 152 12.30 -10.61 -1.71
CA MET A 152 12.45 -10.12 -0.34
C MET A 152 13.91 -10.03 0.11
N SER A 153 14.72 -11.07 -0.13
CA SER A 153 16.13 -11.06 0.25
C SER A 153 16.94 -9.99 -0.47
N ARG A 154 16.57 -9.65 -1.72
CA ARG A 154 17.19 -8.55 -2.48
C ARG A 154 16.89 -7.19 -1.86
N CYS A 155 15.69 -6.98 -1.33
CA CYS A 155 15.31 -5.74 -0.64
C CYS A 155 15.92 -5.65 0.77
N ALA A 156 16.01 -6.76 1.50
CA ALA A 156 16.52 -6.81 2.86
C ALA A 156 18.00 -6.41 2.99
N ASP A 157 18.84 -6.74 2.00
CA ASP A 157 20.26 -6.35 1.98
C ASP A 157 20.49 -5.16 1.05
N LYS A 158 20.70 -3.97 1.62
CA LYS A 158 20.93 -2.71 0.90
C LYS A 158 22.11 -2.77 -0.08
N ARG A 159 23.11 -3.62 0.18
CA ARG A 159 24.27 -3.84 -0.70
C ARG A 159 23.86 -4.63 -1.94
N VAL A 160 22.97 -5.62 -1.78
CA VAL A 160 22.44 -6.42 -2.89
C VAL A 160 21.56 -5.53 -3.77
N THR A 161 20.64 -4.79 -3.17
CA THR A 161 19.79 -3.82 -3.88
C THR A 161 20.63 -2.88 -4.73
N ALA A 162 21.63 -2.21 -4.12
CA ALA A 162 22.48 -1.24 -4.82
C ALA A 162 23.26 -1.89 -5.96
N ARG A 163 23.85 -3.10 -5.77
CA ARG A 163 24.60 -3.79 -6.84
C ARG A 163 23.70 -4.16 -8.02
N LEU A 164 22.48 -4.66 -7.75
CA LEU A 164 21.55 -5.03 -8.81
C LEU A 164 21.09 -3.81 -9.62
N LEU A 165 20.74 -2.72 -8.92
CA LEU A 165 20.32 -1.47 -9.55
C LEU A 165 21.47 -0.85 -10.37
N ALA A 166 22.69 -0.77 -9.81
CA ALA A 166 23.87 -0.27 -10.51
C ALA A 166 24.20 -1.11 -11.74
N GLY A 167 24.11 -2.45 -11.64
CA GLY A 167 24.31 -3.38 -12.77
C GLY A 167 23.32 -3.18 -13.91
N ALA A 168 22.14 -2.64 -13.62
CA ALA A 168 21.11 -2.25 -14.58
C ALA A 168 21.23 -0.80 -15.08
N GLY A 169 22.29 -0.09 -14.69
CA GLY A 169 22.56 1.30 -15.11
C GLY A 169 21.78 2.35 -14.29
N LEU A 170 21.15 1.96 -13.19
CA LEU A 170 20.47 2.90 -12.31
C LEU A 170 21.44 3.55 -11.32
N ARG A 171 21.22 4.81 -10.99
CA ARG A 171 22.12 5.60 -10.11
C ARG A 171 21.88 5.25 -8.65
N VAL A 172 22.93 4.80 -7.97
CA VAL A 172 22.98 4.51 -6.54
C VAL A 172 24.17 5.22 -5.91
N PRO A 173 24.16 5.49 -4.58
CA PRO A 173 25.33 6.06 -3.92
C PRO A 173 26.53 5.09 -3.98
N ALA A 174 27.74 5.62 -4.00
CA ALA A 174 28.91 4.80 -3.75
C ALA A 174 28.83 4.19 -2.33
N GLN A 175 29.15 2.92 -2.19
CA GLN A 175 29.05 2.18 -0.95
C GLN A 175 30.36 1.45 -0.62
N MET A 176 30.66 1.33 0.67
CA MET A 176 31.67 0.40 1.17
C MET A 176 31.23 -0.20 2.53
N PRO A 177 31.54 -1.47 2.82
CA PRO A 177 31.39 -1.98 4.18
C PRO A 177 32.35 -1.26 5.12
N ALA A 178 32.01 -1.16 6.41
CA ALA A 178 32.94 -0.67 7.42
C ALA A 178 34.20 -1.54 7.41
N GLY A 179 35.36 -0.88 7.47
CA GLY A 179 36.67 -1.48 7.41
C GLY A 179 37.62 -0.90 8.46
N THR A 180 38.83 -0.51 8.06
CA THR A 180 39.77 0.19 8.95
C THR A 180 39.52 1.71 8.94
N SER A 181 39.98 2.42 9.99
CA SER A 181 39.92 3.89 10.05
C SER A 181 40.56 4.55 8.82
N ALA A 182 41.63 3.95 8.26
CA ALA A 182 42.27 4.44 7.06
C ALA A 182 41.35 4.31 5.84
N ASP A 183 40.56 3.24 5.73
CA ASP A 183 39.56 3.07 4.67
C ASP A 183 38.44 4.09 4.81
N HIS A 184 37.95 4.33 6.04
CA HIS A 184 36.92 5.31 6.34
C HIS A 184 37.38 6.73 5.98
N GLU A 185 38.59 7.10 6.37
CA GLU A 185 39.18 8.39 6.02
C GLU A 185 39.34 8.58 4.50
N ALA A 186 39.80 7.55 3.80
CA ALA A 186 39.91 7.58 2.36
C ALA A 186 38.56 7.77 1.65
N PHE A 187 37.52 7.06 2.12
CA PHE A 187 36.15 7.17 1.61
C PHE A 187 35.56 8.54 1.87
N LEU A 188 35.70 9.05 3.12
CA LEU A 188 35.25 10.40 3.49
C LEU A 188 35.94 11.48 2.67
N ARG A 189 37.27 11.40 2.48
CA ARG A 189 38.03 12.36 1.68
C ARG A 189 37.61 12.37 0.20
N ARG A 190 37.25 11.19 -0.33
CA ARG A 190 36.77 11.05 -1.72
C ARG A 190 35.40 11.66 -1.94
N HIS A 191 34.48 11.55 -0.96
CA HIS A 191 33.08 11.91 -1.12
C HIS A 191 32.68 13.17 -0.36
N GLY A 192 33.54 13.71 0.52
CA GLY A 192 33.34 14.95 1.26
C GLY A 192 32.37 14.81 2.44
N ALA A 193 31.33 14.01 2.32
CA ALA A 193 30.41 13.66 3.39
C ALA A 193 29.87 12.25 3.16
N VAL A 194 29.53 11.55 4.27
CA VAL A 194 29.07 10.18 4.22
C VAL A 194 27.85 9.93 5.10
N VAL A 195 27.17 8.84 4.82
CA VAL A 195 26.12 8.24 5.63
C VAL A 195 26.65 6.93 6.19
N VAL A 196 26.42 6.69 7.47
CA VAL A 196 26.68 5.40 8.11
C VAL A 196 25.37 4.77 8.50
N LYS A 197 25.16 3.51 8.14
CA LYS A 197 23.90 2.77 8.40
C LYS A 197 24.14 1.27 8.61
N PRO A 198 23.26 0.58 9.36
CA PRO A 198 23.26 -0.88 9.37
C PRO A 198 22.89 -1.43 8.00
N VAL A 199 23.41 -2.61 7.64
CA VAL A 199 23.11 -3.29 6.38
C VAL A 199 21.63 -3.68 6.30
N ASP A 200 21.07 -4.17 7.43
CA ASP A 200 19.73 -4.77 7.57
C ASP A 200 18.82 -3.99 8.53
N GLY A 201 19.16 -2.73 8.83
CA GLY A 201 18.36 -1.87 9.71
C GLY A 201 17.09 -1.35 9.02
N GLU A 202 15.99 -1.26 9.80
CA GLU A 202 14.70 -0.72 9.37
C GLU A 202 14.41 0.63 10.04
N GLN A 203 13.50 1.41 9.44
CA GLN A 203 12.94 2.65 10.00
C GLN A 203 13.99 3.71 10.39
N GLY A 204 15.18 3.70 9.78
CA GLY A 204 16.24 4.67 10.07
C GLY A 204 16.97 4.44 11.39
N ARG A 205 16.78 3.30 12.06
CA ARG A 205 17.51 2.97 13.30
C ARG A 205 19.00 2.80 13.00
N GLY A 206 19.86 3.43 13.80
CA GLY A 206 21.31 3.37 13.63
C GLY A 206 21.84 4.13 12.40
N VAL A 207 21.04 4.92 11.72
CA VAL A 207 21.44 5.72 10.55
C VAL A 207 21.96 7.09 11.01
N SER A 208 23.17 7.43 10.58
CA SER A 208 23.77 8.77 10.77
C SER A 208 24.11 9.37 9.41
N VAL A 209 23.65 10.59 9.15
CA VAL A 209 23.75 11.24 7.84
C VAL A 209 24.58 12.51 7.88
N ASN A 210 25.23 12.83 6.72
CA ASN A 210 26.02 14.04 6.51
C ASN A 210 27.19 14.16 7.50
N LEU A 211 27.92 13.08 7.69
CA LEU A 211 29.11 13.02 8.54
C LEU A 211 30.31 13.54 7.74
N ARG A 212 31.06 14.48 8.33
CA ARG A 212 32.13 15.20 7.65
C ARG A 212 33.50 15.09 8.32
N SER A 213 33.58 14.43 9.47
CA SER A 213 34.84 14.15 10.17
C SER A 213 34.99 12.65 10.43
N LEU A 214 36.23 12.17 10.55
CA LEU A 214 36.51 10.78 10.86
C LEU A 214 35.95 10.40 12.24
N GLU A 215 36.01 11.29 13.22
CA GLU A 215 35.46 11.08 14.56
C GLU A 215 33.94 10.84 14.52
N GLU A 216 33.21 11.66 13.75
CA GLU A 216 31.76 11.44 13.55
C GLU A 216 31.47 10.09 12.89
N VAL A 217 32.29 9.69 11.90
CA VAL A 217 32.12 8.40 11.19
C VAL A 217 32.35 7.23 12.13
N GLU A 218 33.43 7.24 12.92
CA GLU A 218 33.74 6.14 13.86
C GLU A 218 32.66 6.02 14.94
N THR A 219 32.22 7.14 15.52
CA THR A 219 31.12 7.14 16.49
C THR A 219 29.82 6.59 15.86
N ALA A 220 29.53 6.96 14.61
CA ALA A 220 28.37 6.46 13.91
C ALA A 220 28.45 4.95 13.59
N ILE A 221 29.64 4.43 13.30
CA ILE A 221 29.89 2.99 13.10
C ILE A 221 29.61 2.21 14.38
N GLU A 222 30.06 2.72 15.53
CA GLU A 222 29.76 2.10 16.82
C GLU A 222 28.26 2.01 17.09
N HIS A 223 27.52 3.10 16.83
CA HIS A 223 26.05 3.13 16.97
C HIS A 223 25.35 2.18 15.99
N ALA A 224 25.76 2.19 14.73
CA ALA A 224 25.18 1.33 13.70
C ALA A 224 25.41 -0.16 13.98
N SER A 225 26.59 -0.52 14.54
CA SER A 225 26.93 -1.90 14.88
C SER A 225 26.04 -2.52 15.96
N GLN A 226 25.43 -1.68 16.81
CA GLN A 226 24.47 -2.12 17.83
C GLN A 226 23.07 -2.36 17.26
N ALA A 227 22.80 -1.88 16.05
CA ALA A 227 21.47 -1.89 15.46
C ALA A 227 21.27 -2.93 14.33
N GLY A 228 22.35 -3.58 13.87
CA GLY A 228 22.29 -4.53 12.74
C GLY A 228 23.48 -5.47 12.64
N SER A 229 23.44 -6.41 11.69
CA SER A 229 24.45 -7.48 11.51
C SER A 229 25.74 -7.02 10.82
N GLY A 230 25.80 -5.77 10.34
CA GLY A 230 26.95 -5.17 9.68
C GLY A 230 26.73 -3.69 9.44
N VAL A 231 27.81 -2.95 9.15
CA VAL A 231 27.76 -1.51 8.95
C VAL A 231 28.20 -1.17 7.53
N LEU A 232 27.48 -0.24 6.91
CA LEU A 232 27.71 0.26 5.57
C LEU A 232 27.95 1.77 5.62
N LEU A 233 28.99 2.22 4.91
CA LEU A 233 29.22 3.61 4.58
C LEU A 233 28.70 3.88 3.17
N GLU A 234 28.01 5.01 2.99
CA GLU A 234 27.56 5.50 1.68
C GLU A 234 28.00 6.94 1.46
N ALA A 235 28.26 7.29 0.21
CA ALA A 235 28.44 8.69 -0.16
C ALA A 235 27.13 9.47 0.16
N PHE A 236 27.26 10.59 0.85
CA PHE A 236 26.11 11.47 1.10
C PHE A 236 25.65 12.11 -0.21
N CYS A 237 24.37 12.01 -0.48
CA CYS A 237 23.72 12.65 -1.62
C CYS A 237 22.73 13.70 -1.11
N GLU A 238 22.80 14.90 -1.67
CA GLU A 238 21.82 15.95 -1.41
C GLU A 238 20.57 15.73 -2.26
N GLY A 239 19.42 16.06 -1.71
CA GLY A 239 18.14 15.95 -2.41
C GLY A 239 16.94 15.90 -1.49
N GLN A 240 15.77 16.01 -2.10
CA GLN A 240 14.49 15.80 -1.45
C GLN A 240 14.21 14.30 -1.39
N ASP A 241 13.68 13.84 -0.29
CA ASP A 241 13.32 12.42 -0.07
C ASP A 241 12.01 12.11 -0.81
N LEU A 242 12.11 11.34 -1.89
CA LEU A 242 11.02 10.94 -2.75
C LEU A 242 10.70 9.45 -2.55
N ARG A 243 9.48 9.15 -2.10
CA ARG A 243 8.92 7.80 -2.08
C ARG A 243 8.09 7.56 -3.32
N ILE A 244 8.40 6.50 -4.09
CA ILE A 244 7.59 6.04 -5.23
C ILE A 244 7.02 4.67 -4.90
N VAL A 245 5.71 4.51 -5.04
CA VAL A 245 5.01 3.21 -4.92
C VAL A 245 4.81 2.63 -6.31
N VAL A 246 5.32 1.43 -6.51
CA VAL A 246 5.18 0.64 -7.73
C VAL A 246 4.30 -0.57 -7.44
N ILE A 247 3.28 -0.81 -8.26
CA ILE A 247 2.38 -1.97 -8.19
C ILE A 247 2.23 -2.55 -9.59
N GLY A 248 2.48 -3.85 -9.76
CA GLY A 248 2.47 -4.50 -11.07
C GLY A 248 3.52 -3.93 -12.03
N HIS A 249 4.67 -3.50 -11.49
CA HIS A 249 5.75 -2.84 -12.23
C HIS A 249 5.34 -1.51 -12.90
N GLN A 250 4.31 -0.86 -12.37
CA GLN A 250 3.84 0.47 -12.78
C GLN A 250 3.82 1.43 -11.58
N VAL A 251 4.25 2.66 -11.80
CA VAL A 251 4.17 3.70 -10.76
C VAL A 251 2.71 4.09 -10.53
N VAL A 252 2.27 3.95 -9.28
CA VAL A 252 0.90 4.27 -8.84
C VAL A 252 0.86 5.56 -8.02
N ALA A 253 1.87 5.78 -7.18
CA ALA A 253 1.92 6.97 -6.33
C ALA A 253 3.37 7.45 -6.18
N ALA A 254 3.54 8.75 -6.02
CA ALA A 254 4.81 9.38 -5.67
C ALA A 254 4.58 10.48 -4.66
N ALA A 255 5.41 10.53 -3.62
CA ALA A 255 5.27 11.51 -2.56
C ALA A 255 6.60 11.99 -2.01
N LEU A 256 6.74 13.29 -1.78
CA LEU A 256 7.84 13.87 -1.04
C LEU A 256 7.62 13.67 0.46
N ARG A 257 8.62 13.11 1.13
CA ARG A 257 8.67 13.04 2.58
C ARG A 257 9.47 14.22 3.11
N ARG A 258 8.97 14.86 4.15
CA ARG A 258 9.65 15.98 4.82
C ARG A 258 9.89 15.63 6.28
N PRO A 259 11.06 15.99 6.83
CA PRO A 259 11.35 15.78 8.24
C PRO A 259 10.36 16.50 9.16
N ALA A 260 10.31 16.07 10.40
CA ALA A 260 9.54 16.77 11.42
C ALA A 260 10.06 18.19 11.63
N THR A 261 9.14 19.16 11.65
CA THR A 261 9.42 20.57 11.89
C THR A 261 8.57 21.13 13.02
N ILE A 262 9.08 22.17 13.67
CA ILE A 262 8.33 23.00 14.62
C ILE A 262 8.32 24.45 14.14
N VAL A 263 7.33 25.22 14.55
CA VAL A 263 7.21 26.66 14.23
C VAL A 263 7.22 27.46 15.53
N GLY A 264 8.10 28.40 15.62
CA GLY A 264 8.23 29.31 16.76
C GLY A 264 6.99 30.19 16.93
N ASP A 265 6.67 30.50 18.19
CA ASP A 265 5.60 31.44 18.57
C ASP A 265 6.10 32.61 19.43
N GLY A 266 7.40 32.68 19.66
CA GLY A 266 8.05 33.77 20.45
C GLY A 266 7.93 33.61 21.97
N GLN A 267 7.34 32.52 22.47
CA GLN A 267 7.07 32.32 23.89
C GLN A 267 7.36 30.88 24.39
N THR A 268 7.13 29.90 23.54
CA THR A 268 7.21 28.50 23.92
C THR A 268 8.60 27.93 23.61
N THR A 269 9.15 27.13 24.52
CA THR A 269 10.43 26.46 24.30
C THR A 269 10.37 25.42 23.19
N VAL A 270 11.51 25.17 22.55
CA VAL A 270 11.66 24.10 21.54
C VAL A 270 11.13 22.77 22.04
N ALA A 271 11.45 22.36 23.27
CA ALA A 271 10.93 21.11 23.86
C ALA A 271 9.40 21.08 23.90
N SER A 272 8.77 22.17 24.32
CA SER A 272 7.30 22.27 24.41
C SER A 272 6.65 22.32 23.02
N LEU A 273 7.29 22.95 22.04
CA LEU A 273 6.82 22.95 20.63
C LEU A 273 6.88 21.55 20.02
N ILE A 274 7.97 20.80 20.28
CA ILE A 274 8.11 19.39 19.86
C ILE A 274 6.99 18.55 20.47
N ASP A 275 6.76 18.64 21.78
CA ASP A 275 5.70 17.90 22.46
C ASP A 275 4.31 18.26 21.91
N LYS A 276 4.01 19.53 21.71
CA LYS A 276 2.76 19.98 21.08
C LYS A 276 2.56 19.41 19.68
N GLN A 277 3.61 19.43 18.86
CA GLN A 277 3.56 18.89 17.49
C GLN A 277 3.45 17.36 17.52
N SER A 278 4.17 16.69 18.42
CA SER A 278 4.11 15.24 18.62
C SER A 278 2.70 14.78 18.96
N ARG A 279 2.02 15.43 19.91
CA ARG A 279 0.61 15.14 20.24
C ARG A 279 -0.34 15.33 19.07
N ARG A 280 -0.15 16.39 18.27
CA ARG A 280 -0.96 16.63 17.06
C ARG A 280 -0.78 15.50 16.03
N ARG A 281 0.48 15.06 15.83
CA ARG A 281 0.78 13.96 14.94
C ARG A 281 0.17 12.66 15.42
N ALA A 282 0.35 12.32 16.71
CA ALA A 282 -0.25 11.15 17.31
C ALA A 282 -1.78 11.14 17.15
N ALA A 283 -2.45 12.25 17.41
CA ALA A 283 -3.90 12.35 17.24
C ALA A 283 -4.35 12.17 15.78
N ALA A 284 -3.58 12.67 14.82
CA ALA A 284 -3.89 12.57 13.39
C ALA A 284 -3.61 11.17 12.80
N THR A 285 -2.79 10.36 13.46
CA THR A 285 -2.32 9.05 12.95
C THR A 285 -2.68 7.87 13.86
N GLY A 286 -3.64 8.04 14.77
CA GLY A 286 -4.01 6.97 15.70
C GLY A 286 -2.88 6.53 16.64
N GLY A 287 -1.89 7.38 16.89
CA GLY A 287 -0.73 7.11 17.75
C GLY A 287 0.53 6.65 17.02
N GLU A 288 0.47 6.39 15.71
CA GLU A 288 1.59 5.83 14.94
C GLU A 288 2.75 6.81 14.72
N SER A 289 2.50 8.12 14.71
CA SER A 289 3.50 9.15 14.44
C SER A 289 3.72 10.05 15.65
N GLN A 290 4.95 10.04 16.17
CA GLN A 290 5.38 10.89 17.29
C GLN A 290 6.78 11.41 17.04
N ILE A 291 7.10 12.59 17.56
CA ILE A 291 8.45 13.17 17.45
C ILE A 291 9.22 12.80 18.73
N PRO A 292 10.18 11.86 18.68
CA PRO A 292 11.00 11.53 19.86
C PRO A 292 11.99 12.64 20.17
N VAL A 293 12.26 12.86 21.45
CA VAL A 293 13.35 13.74 21.93
C VAL A 293 14.57 12.91 22.27
N ASP A 294 15.16 12.32 21.25
CA ASP A 294 16.34 11.46 21.31
C ASP A 294 17.64 12.21 20.90
N ASP A 295 18.73 11.48 20.77
CA ASP A 295 20.03 12.04 20.42
C ASP A 295 20.05 12.62 18.99
N GLU A 296 19.29 12.05 18.06
CA GLU A 296 19.15 12.62 16.71
C GLU A 296 18.48 14.00 16.76
N THR A 297 17.40 14.12 17.54
CA THR A 297 16.72 15.41 17.73
C THR A 297 17.67 16.43 18.35
N ARG A 298 18.43 16.07 19.38
CA ARG A 298 19.40 16.98 20.01
C ARG A 298 20.50 17.38 19.04
N ARG A 299 21.07 16.45 18.28
CA ARG A 299 22.10 16.73 17.26
C ARG A 299 21.55 17.63 16.15
N CYS A 300 20.31 17.38 15.71
CA CYS A 300 19.67 18.17 14.67
C CYS A 300 19.48 19.64 15.13
N LEU A 301 19.07 19.86 16.37
CA LEU A 301 18.96 21.20 16.98
C LEU A 301 20.32 21.85 17.17
N ALA A 302 21.29 21.15 17.74
CA ALA A 302 22.64 21.65 17.99
C ALA A 302 23.33 22.09 16.69
N ALA A 303 23.17 21.36 15.60
CA ALA A 303 23.70 21.75 14.29
C ALA A 303 23.11 23.07 13.74
N GLN A 304 21.99 23.51 14.29
CA GLN A 304 21.34 24.79 13.97
C GLN A 304 21.58 25.86 15.07
N GLY A 305 22.47 25.55 16.04
CA GLY A 305 22.78 26.45 17.17
C GLY A 305 21.67 26.54 18.21
N LEU A 306 20.79 25.53 18.28
CA LEU A 306 19.61 25.51 19.14
C LEU A 306 19.68 24.42 20.20
N GLY A 307 19.06 24.69 21.37
CA GLY A 307 18.83 23.75 22.44
C GLY A 307 17.34 23.57 22.73
N LEU A 308 17.01 22.57 23.54
CA LEU A 308 15.62 22.26 23.91
C LEU A 308 14.94 23.38 24.72
N GLN A 309 15.71 24.23 25.41
CA GLN A 309 15.18 25.30 26.24
C GLN A 309 15.09 26.66 25.50
N ASP A 310 15.56 26.72 24.28
CA ASP A 310 15.51 27.96 23.49
C ASP A 310 14.08 28.26 23.06
N VAL A 311 13.80 29.56 22.87
CA VAL A 311 12.53 30.09 22.38
C VAL A 311 12.75 30.59 20.96
N LEU A 312 12.03 30.00 19.98
CA LEU A 312 12.12 30.40 18.58
C LEU A 312 11.28 31.68 18.33
N PRO A 313 11.79 32.62 17.52
CA PRO A 313 11.00 33.78 17.08
C PRO A 313 9.70 33.32 16.38
N PRO A 314 8.64 34.16 16.42
CA PRO A 314 7.39 33.87 15.77
C PRO A 314 7.55 33.57 14.26
N GLY A 315 6.97 32.50 13.78
CA GLY A 315 6.99 32.09 12.35
C GLY A 315 8.28 31.43 11.89
N VAL A 316 9.33 31.37 12.70
CA VAL A 316 10.56 30.63 12.36
C VAL A 316 10.29 29.12 12.38
N THR A 317 10.54 28.48 11.26
CA THR A 317 10.39 27.03 11.12
C THR A 317 11.75 26.36 11.26
N VAL A 318 11.83 25.35 12.12
CA VAL A 318 13.06 24.60 12.42
C VAL A 318 12.79 23.10 12.22
N ALA A 319 13.65 22.42 11.46
CA ALA A 319 13.63 20.97 11.40
C ALA A 319 14.19 20.38 12.69
N VAL A 320 13.47 19.46 13.30
CA VAL A 320 13.89 18.81 14.55
C VAL A 320 14.45 17.40 14.33
N ARG A 321 14.37 16.92 13.10
CA ARG A 321 15.01 15.67 12.65
C ARG A 321 15.58 15.87 11.25
N ARG A 322 16.59 15.04 10.91
CA ARG A 322 17.15 15.03 9.55
C ARG A 322 16.47 13.98 8.67
N THR A 323 15.97 12.91 9.27
CA THR A 323 15.29 11.83 8.55
C THR A 323 13.80 12.16 8.37
N ALA A 324 13.27 11.92 7.18
CA ALA A 324 11.87 12.18 6.82
C ALA A 324 10.94 10.99 7.13
N ASN A 325 11.15 10.32 8.28
CA ASN A 325 10.36 9.16 8.66
C ASN A 325 9.00 9.59 9.24
N LEU A 326 7.91 9.00 8.72
CA LEU A 326 6.54 9.28 9.17
C LEU A 326 6.32 8.92 10.65
N HIS A 327 6.88 7.80 11.13
CA HIS A 327 6.75 7.38 12.53
C HIS A 327 7.46 8.34 13.51
N THR A 328 8.44 9.09 13.03
CA THR A 328 9.14 10.10 13.84
C THR A 328 8.69 11.55 13.56
N GLY A 329 7.45 11.72 13.13
CA GLY A 329 6.81 13.03 12.97
C GLY A 329 6.96 13.66 11.59
N GLY A 330 7.60 13.00 10.65
CA GLY A 330 7.69 13.44 9.26
C GLY A 330 6.32 13.57 8.58
N THR A 331 6.28 14.31 7.49
CA THR A 331 5.06 14.50 6.67
C THR A 331 5.27 13.96 5.27
N ILE A 332 4.16 13.61 4.61
CA ILE A 332 4.14 13.12 3.24
C ILE A 332 3.29 14.05 2.39
N HIS A 333 3.75 14.35 1.17
CA HIS A 333 3.10 15.27 0.24
C HIS A 333 3.03 14.62 -1.13
N ASP A 334 1.84 14.36 -1.62
CA ASP A 334 1.64 13.77 -2.94
C ASP A 334 2.22 14.65 -4.06
N VAL A 335 2.96 14.03 -4.96
CA VAL A 335 3.56 14.65 -6.15
C VAL A 335 3.41 13.78 -7.39
N THR A 336 2.48 12.84 -7.37
CA THR A 336 2.29 11.82 -8.43
C THR A 336 2.10 12.44 -9.81
N ASP A 337 1.28 13.49 -9.90
CA ASP A 337 0.99 14.18 -11.17
C ASP A 337 2.15 15.06 -11.67
N ARG A 338 3.09 15.40 -10.78
CA ARG A 338 4.27 16.22 -11.08
C ARG A 338 5.52 15.40 -11.34
N LEU A 339 5.43 14.08 -11.18
CA LEU A 339 6.58 13.19 -11.28
C LEU A 339 7.14 13.18 -12.71
N HIS A 340 8.41 13.54 -12.85
CA HIS A 340 9.10 13.55 -14.15
C HIS A 340 9.03 12.15 -14.80
N PRO A 341 8.80 12.06 -16.14
CA PRO A 341 8.69 10.77 -16.84
C PRO A 341 9.91 9.85 -16.65
N THR A 342 11.12 10.42 -16.57
CA THR A 342 12.35 9.63 -16.27
C THR A 342 12.28 8.98 -14.90
N LEU A 343 11.80 9.69 -13.85
CA LEU A 343 11.67 9.12 -12.51
C LEU A 343 10.67 7.97 -12.49
N ARG A 344 9.58 8.09 -13.24
CA ARG A 344 8.62 7.01 -13.45
C ARG A 344 9.28 5.79 -14.11
N ALA A 345 9.96 6.01 -15.22
CA ALA A 345 10.60 4.93 -15.99
C ALA A 345 11.67 4.17 -15.17
N VAL A 346 12.54 4.89 -14.44
CA VAL A 346 13.58 4.26 -13.63
C VAL A 346 13.02 3.52 -12.42
N ALA A 347 11.92 4.01 -11.81
CA ALA A 347 11.24 3.31 -10.72
C ALA A 347 10.62 1.99 -11.21
N GLU A 348 9.97 2.00 -12.37
CA GLU A 348 9.42 0.79 -12.98
C GLU A 348 10.53 -0.19 -13.41
N GLN A 349 11.65 0.31 -13.92
CA GLN A 349 12.83 -0.50 -14.21
C GLN A 349 13.40 -1.13 -12.95
N ALA A 350 13.55 -0.37 -11.86
CA ALA A 350 14.04 -0.87 -10.58
C ALA A 350 13.18 -2.02 -10.04
N SER A 351 11.86 -1.87 -10.11
CA SER A 351 10.91 -2.92 -9.72
C SER A 351 11.10 -4.21 -10.52
N ARG A 352 11.34 -4.12 -11.84
CA ARG A 352 11.63 -5.29 -12.71
C ARG A 352 12.98 -5.90 -12.41
N VAL A 353 14.02 -5.10 -12.19
CA VAL A 353 15.39 -5.57 -11.88
C VAL A 353 15.42 -6.31 -10.55
N LEU A 354 14.69 -5.82 -9.56
CA LEU A 354 14.56 -6.47 -8.26
C LEU A 354 13.59 -7.66 -8.29
N ASP A 355 12.81 -7.79 -9.38
CA ASP A 355 11.77 -8.81 -9.55
C ASP A 355 10.73 -8.75 -8.43
N ILE A 356 10.30 -7.53 -8.09
CA ILE A 356 9.35 -7.28 -7.03
C ILE A 356 8.15 -6.49 -7.56
N PRO A 357 6.97 -7.12 -7.67
CA PRO A 357 5.82 -6.49 -8.31
C PRO A 357 5.18 -5.38 -7.47
N VAL A 358 5.38 -5.40 -6.15
CA VAL A 358 4.88 -4.37 -5.23
C VAL A 358 6.02 -3.89 -4.38
N THR A 359 6.40 -2.63 -4.53
CA THR A 359 7.54 -2.06 -3.80
C THR A 359 7.39 -0.57 -3.57
N GLY A 360 7.95 -0.10 -2.46
CA GLY A 360 8.20 1.30 -2.20
C GLY A 360 9.67 1.62 -2.45
N LEU A 361 9.96 2.48 -3.39
CA LEU A 361 11.30 2.91 -3.73
C LEU A 361 11.60 4.26 -3.09
N ASP A 362 12.73 4.38 -2.43
CA ASP A 362 13.23 5.62 -1.85
C ASP A 362 14.33 6.19 -2.74
N LEU A 363 14.13 7.40 -3.21
CA LEU A 363 15.06 8.15 -4.03
C LEU A 363 15.38 9.50 -3.38
N LEU A 364 16.58 10.01 -3.63
CA LEU A 364 16.88 11.42 -3.45
C LEU A 364 16.84 12.11 -4.81
N VAL A 365 16.11 13.21 -4.90
CA VAL A 365 15.95 14.01 -6.11
C VAL A 365 16.19 15.49 -5.81
N PRO A 366 16.92 16.22 -6.66
CA PRO A 366 17.00 17.69 -6.51
C PRO A 366 15.62 18.34 -6.74
N ASP A 367 14.86 17.80 -7.72
CA ASP A 367 13.53 18.26 -8.10
C ASP A 367 12.73 17.06 -8.62
N VAL A 368 11.46 16.96 -8.23
CA VAL A 368 10.53 15.90 -8.70
C VAL A 368 10.14 16.06 -10.18
N GLU A 369 10.25 17.28 -10.71
CA GLU A 369 9.98 17.61 -12.11
C GLU A 369 11.25 17.51 -12.98
N GLY A 370 12.40 17.16 -12.38
CA GLY A 370 13.67 16.92 -13.08
C GLY A 370 14.00 15.42 -13.20
N PRO A 371 14.93 15.07 -14.10
CA PRO A 371 15.33 13.69 -14.36
C PRO A 371 16.34 13.12 -13.34
N ASP A 372 17.02 13.99 -12.59
CA ASP A 372 18.12 13.58 -11.72
C ASP A 372 17.62 12.90 -10.45
N HIS A 373 18.26 11.79 -10.12
CA HIS A 373 17.88 10.95 -8.99
C HIS A 373 19.02 10.08 -8.49
N VAL A 374 18.91 9.60 -7.25
CA VAL A 374 19.76 8.54 -6.71
C VAL A 374 18.86 7.58 -5.91
N PHE A 375 18.90 6.30 -6.20
CA PHE A 375 18.18 5.26 -5.44
C PHE A 375 18.86 5.02 -4.10
N ILE A 376 18.08 5.00 -3.03
CA ILE A 376 18.56 4.80 -1.65
C ILE A 376 18.16 3.42 -1.11
N GLU A 377 16.90 3.03 -1.32
CA GLU A 377 16.33 1.80 -0.76
C GLU A 377 15.14 1.30 -1.56
N ALA A 378 14.87 -0.01 -1.48
CA ALA A 378 13.66 -0.64 -1.96
C ALA A 378 13.00 -1.40 -0.80
N ASN A 379 11.71 -1.18 -0.59
CA ASN A 379 10.94 -1.79 0.48
C ASN A 379 9.91 -2.74 -0.13
N GLU A 380 9.87 -3.97 0.36
CA GLU A 380 8.98 -5.03 -0.12
C GLU A 380 7.55 -4.89 0.38
N ARG A 381 7.33 -4.03 1.38
CA ARG A 381 6.02 -3.83 2.03
C ARG A 381 5.73 -2.33 2.24
N PRO A 382 5.44 -1.60 1.15
CA PRO A 382 5.12 -0.18 1.27
C PRO A 382 3.76 0.04 1.96
N GLY A 383 3.69 1.05 2.83
CA GLY A 383 2.43 1.46 3.46
C GLY A 383 1.52 2.18 2.46
N LEU A 384 0.59 1.46 1.84
CA LEU A 384 -0.29 1.98 0.78
C LEU A 384 -1.21 3.10 1.27
N ALA A 385 -1.71 3.01 2.51
CA ALA A 385 -2.60 4.01 3.12
C ALA A 385 -1.97 5.42 3.23
N ASN A 386 -0.65 5.52 3.22
CA ASN A 386 0.04 6.81 3.31
C ASN A 386 -0.02 7.64 2.01
N HIS A 387 -0.56 7.09 0.94
CA HIS A 387 -0.52 7.68 -0.40
C HIS A 387 -1.90 8.10 -0.92
N GLU A 388 -2.91 8.20 -0.06
CA GLU A 388 -4.19 8.79 -0.46
C GLU A 388 -4.01 10.25 -0.96
N PRO A 389 -4.74 10.67 -2.01
CA PRO A 389 -5.88 10.00 -2.66
C PRO A 389 -5.51 9.06 -3.83
N GLN A 390 -4.25 8.67 -3.97
CA GLN A 390 -3.83 7.79 -5.06
C GLN A 390 -4.44 6.39 -4.91
N PRO A 391 -4.85 5.71 -6.01
CA PRO A 391 -5.62 4.47 -5.99
C PRO A 391 -4.73 3.25 -5.68
N THR A 392 -3.95 3.30 -4.60
CA THR A 392 -2.96 2.26 -4.26
C THR A 392 -3.62 0.94 -3.89
N ALA A 393 -4.69 0.97 -3.08
CA ALA A 393 -5.43 -0.24 -2.71
C ALA A 393 -6.14 -0.85 -3.92
N GLU A 394 -6.76 -0.03 -4.76
CA GLU A 394 -7.42 -0.47 -6.00
C GLU A 394 -6.44 -1.16 -6.93
N ARG A 395 -5.27 -0.58 -7.15
CA ARG A 395 -4.22 -1.15 -8.02
C ARG A 395 -3.62 -2.42 -7.43
N PHE A 396 -3.50 -2.49 -6.11
CA PHE A 396 -3.05 -3.71 -5.45
C PHE A 396 -4.05 -4.86 -5.64
N ILE A 397 -5.35 -4.58 -5.48
CA ILE A 397 -6.40 -5.58 -5.74
C ILE A 397 -6.51 -5.91 -7.24
N ASP A 398 -6.32 -4.94 -8.15
CA ASP A 398 -6.24 -5.22 -9.60
C ASP A 398 -5.11 -6.22 -9.93
N LEU A 399 -3.95 -6.08 -9.29
CA LEU A 399 -2.83 -7.00 -9.44
C LEU A 399 -3.16 -8.41 -8.92
N LEU A 400 -3.76 -8.51 -7.74
CA LEU A 400 -4.09 -9.79 -7.12
C LEU A 400 -5.27 -10.49 -7.81
N PHE A 401 -6.30 -9.74 -8.20
CA PHE A 401 -7.54 -10.25 -8.78
C PHE A 401 -7.96 -9.45 -10.02
N PRO A 402 -7.26 -9.62 -11.15
CA PRO A 402 -7.51 -8.83 -12.37
C PRO A 402 -8.95 -8.92 -12.89
N SER A 403 -9.64 -10.05 -12.63
CA SER A 403 -11.03 -10.24 -13.02
C SER A 403 -12.01 -9.32 -12.30
N THR A 404 -11.60 -8.68 -11.21
CA THR A 404 -12.41 -7.73 -10.45
C THR A 404 -12.10 -6.27 -10.77
N ALA A 405 -11.09 -6.02 -11.61
CA ALA A 405 -10.73 -4.68 -12.05
C ALA A 405 -11.91 -4.04 -12.80
N ARG A 406 -12.24 -2.80 -12.47
CA ARG A 406 -13.19 -2.03 -13.26
C ARG A 406 -12.58 -1.82 -14.65
N GLN A 407 -13.19 -2.40 -15.69
CA GLN A 407 -12.89 -1.99 -17.05
C GLN A 407 -13.18 -0.49 -17.12
N ALA A 408 -12.19 0.30 -17.54
CA ALA A 408 -12.45 1.69 -17.92
C ALA A 408 -13.63 1.64 -18.89
N ALA A 409 -14.72 2.32 -18.55
CA ALA A 409 -15.87 2.41 -19.42
C ALA A 409 -15.39 3.01 -20.74
N THR A 410 -15.15 2.17 -21.72
CA THR A 410 -15.03 2.59 -23.10
C THR A 410 -16.36 3.24 -23.41
N ALA A 411 -16.37 4.57 -23.51
CA ALA A 411 -17.51 5.32 -23.96
C ALA A 411 -17.87 4.79 -25.35
N PHE A 412 -18.88 3.94 -25.40
CA PHE A 412 -19.61 3.67 -26.64
C PHE A 412 -20.28 4.98 -26.98
N ALA A 413 -19.65 5.79 -27.82
CA ALA A 413 -20.34 6.83 -28.56
C ALA A 413 -21.30 6.09 -29.50
N PRO A 414 -22.63 6.30 -29.36
CA PRO A 414 -23.56 5.78 -30.36
C PRO A 414 -23.26 6.51 -31.67
N SER A 415 -22.75 5.77 -32.65
CA SER A 415 -22.72 6.22 -34.03
C SER A 415 -24.16 6.31 -34.52
N HIS A 416 -24.70 7.51 -34.52
CA HIS A 416 -25.89 7.79 -35.30
C HIS A 416 -25.52 7.66 -36.79
N PRO A 417 -26.20 6.84 -37.59
CA PRO A 417 -26.09 6.94 -39.03
C PRO A 417 -26.87 8.19 -39.44
N GLU A 418 -26.17 9.18 -39.96
CA GLU A 418 -26.83 10.20 -40.81
C GLU A 418 -27.37 9.47 -42.04
N THR A 419 -28.66 9.46 -42.16
CA THR A 419 -29.36 9.08 -43.41
C THR A 419 -29.57 10.32 -44.27
N PRO A 420 -29.45 10.20 -45.60
CA PRO A 420 -29.43 11.31 -46.56
C PRO A 420 -30.79 11.99 -46.72
#